data_0ba599184f2cdc487d7bdf8177c3d943
#
_entry.id   0ba599184f2cdc487d7bdf8177c3d943
#
_cell.length_a   1.000
_cell.length_b   1.000
_cell.length_c   1.000
_cell.angle_alpha   90.00
_cell.angle_beta   90.00
_cell.angle_gamma   90.00
#
_symmetry.space_group_name_H-M   'P 1'
#
loop_
_entity.id
_entity.type
_entity.pdbx_description
1 polymer ?
#
loop_
_entity_poly.entity_id
_entity_poly.type
_entity_poly.pdbx_seq_one_letter_code
_entity_poly.pdbx_strand_id
1 'polypeptide(L)'
;MRAVTRSRSQLYSSMLTPLLFLVFLGNGVSEGLAPANLTAGNFTAYLVAGVVVMTSVFSATFSSASYYKDRDSGILRMLLSSPNSARTVLFGKSLAGVCIGVLQGSVVLLLAAPFVEFEWQYGVLPGLGVALATIVLLNIMLSGLAQALASRVETMQGFHLVMNLALFPLLFFSGAFFPVDNLPMWLEVLARINPLSYAVDALELAAYADGTAGFFGLAVDFAVLTVLAAAVYALGLARTPRLTWSGK
;
A
#
# COMPACT_ATOMS: atom_id res chain seq x y z
N MET A 1 9.63 14.78 -12.40
CA MET A 1 10.39 14.97 -11.14
C MET A 1 10.08 16.28 -10.40
N ARG A 2 9.91 17.44 -11.05
CA ARG A 2 9.58 18.72 -10.35
C ARG A 2 8.23 18.74 -9.60
N ALA A 3 7.27 17.87 -9.92
CA ALA A 3 5.99 17.78 -9.19
C ALA A 3 6.13 17.15 -7.80
N VAL A 4 7.07 16.25 -7.61
CA VAL A 4 7.30 15.53 -6.34
C VAL A 4 7.86 16.47 -5.27
N THR A 5 8.72 17.41 -5.66
CA THR A 5 9.31 18.37 -4.70
C THR A 5 8.33 19.47 -4.25
N ARG A 6 7.23 19.66 -4.97
CA ARG A 6 6.22 20.70 -4.66
C ARG A 6 5.18 20.23 -3.62
N SER A 7 5.11 18.92 -3.33
CA SER A 7 4.20 18.34 -2.35
C SER A 7 4.90 17.75 -1.12
N ARG A 8 5.97 18.41 -0.66
CA ARG A 8 6.76 17.96 0.51
C ARG A 8 5.87 17.68 1.73
N SER A 9 4.86 18.52 1.98
CA SER A 9 3.92 18.32 3.09
C SER A 9 3.12 17.01 2.97
N GLN A 10 2.72 16.62 1.77
CA GLN A 10 2.00 15.36 1.55
C GLN A 10 2.90 14.14 1.77
N LEU A 11 4.17 14.22 1.31
CA LEU A 11 5.15 13.16 1.56
C LEU A 11 5.41 12.98 3.06
N TYR A 12 5.61 14.07 3.79
CA TYR A 12 5.80 13.99 5.24
C TYR A 12 4.56 13.47 5.96
N SER A 13 3.37 13.92 5.59
CA SER A 13 2.13 13.48 6.23
C SER A 13 1.83 12.00 6.00
N SER A 14 2.11 11.46 4.81
CA SER A 14 1.88 10.05 4.50
C SER A 14 2.84 9.10 5.21
N MET A 15 4.04 9.58 5.56
CA MET A 15 5.05 8.78 6.27
C MET A 15 4.97 8.96 7.80
N LEU A 16 4.58 10.15 8.26
CA LEU A 16 4.62 10.48 9.69
C LEU A 16 3.71 9.55 10.51
N THR A 17 2.48 9.34 10.06
CA THR A 17 1.52 8.47 10.78
C THR A 17 2.00 7.03 10.87
N PRO A 18 2.41 6.34 9.79
CA PRO A 18 2.97 4.99 9.89
C PRO A 18 4.22 4.90 10.77
N LEU A 19 5.14 5.88 10.67
CA LEU A 19 6.36 5.89 11.49
C LEU A 19 6.04 6.11 12.98
N LEU A 20 5.09 6.97 13.30
CA LEU A 20 4.61 7.11 14.69
C LEU A 20 4.00 5.80 15.20
N PHE A 21 3.23 5.10 14.37
CA PHE A 21 2.71 3.77 14.71
C PHE A 21 3.85 2.78 15.02
N LEU A 22 4.89 2.73 14.19
CA LEU A 22 6.05 1.86 14.44
C LEU A 22 6.73 2.18 15.77
N VAL A 23 6.96 3.48 16.05
CA VAL A 23 7.63 3.90 17.29
C VAL A 23 6.76 3.62 18.51
N PHE A 24 5.46 3.96 18.48
CA PHE A 24 4.58 3.78 19.63
C PHE A 24 4.25 2.32 19.88
N LEU A 25 3.92 1.54 18.84
CA LEU A 25 3.59 0.14 19.01
C LEU A 25 4.84 -0.72 19.20
N GLY A 26 5.93 -0.45 18.47
CA GLY A 26 7.17 -1.18 18.60
C GLY A 26 7.80 -1.07 19.99
N ASN A 27 7.79 0.11 20.59
CA ASN A 27 8.34 0.32 21.93
C ASN A 27 7.30 0.21 23.06
N GLY A 28 6.05 0.64 22.82
CA GLY A 28 5.03 0.70 23.86
C GLY A 28 4.33 -0.63 24.15
N VAL A 29 4.29 -1.52 23.15
CA VAL A 29 3.58 -2.81 23.24
C VAL A 29 4.54 -3.97 23.52
N SER A 30 5.82 -3.81 23.19
CA SER A 30 6.84 -4.86 23.36
C SER A 30 6.97 -5.38 24.80
N GLU A 31 6.66 -4.58 25.80
CA GLU A 31 6.82 -4.96 27.21
C GLU A 31 5.57 -5.60 27.87
N GLY A 32 4.38 -5.50 27.26
CA GLY A 32 3.18 -5.97 27.94
C GLY A 32 2.08 -6.60 27.10
N LEU A 33 2.07 -6.40 25.80
CA LEU A 33 0.98 -6.81 24.89
C LEU A 33 1.45 -7.65 23.69
N ALA A 34 2.72 -8.02 23.64
CA ALA A 34 3.19 -8.93 22.60
C ALA A 34 2.40 -10.25 22.69
N PRO A 35 1.88 -10.79 21.57
CA PRO A 35 1.27 -12.10 21.56
C PRO A 35 2.19 -13.13 22.21
N ALA A 36 1.63 -14.05 22.99
CA ALA A 36 2.40 -14.99 23.84
C ALA A 36 3.41 -15.86 23.07
N ASN A 37 3.28 -15.94 21.76
CA ASN A 37 4.14 -16.66 20.83
C ASN A 37 5.22 -15.80 20.17
N LEU A 38 5.24 -14.49 20.41
CA LEU A 38 6.24 -13.57 19.86
C LEU A 38 7.08 -12.96 20.97
N THR A 39 8.41 -12.99 20.83
CA THR A 39 9.31 -12.22 21.67
C THR A 39 9.24 -10.74 21.31
N ALA A 40 9.62 -9.83 22.21
CA ALA A 40 9.53 -8.39 21.98
C ALA A 40 10.26 -7.93 20.69
N GLY A 41 11.44 -8.51 20.40
CA GLY A 41 12.20 -8.20 19.17
C GLY A 41 11.47 -8.66 17.91
N ASN A 42 10.90 -9.84 17.96
CA ASN A 42 10.16 -10.44 16.86
C ASN A 42 8.85 -9.68 16.57
N PHE A 43 8.18 -9.16 17.60
CA PHE A 43 6.97 -8.35 17.42
C PHE A 43 7.27 -7.04 16.68
N THR A 44 8.40 -6.41 16.94
CA THR A 44 8.79 -5.18 16.21
C THR A 44 9.08 -5.48 14.73
N ALA A 45 9.76 -6.61 14.43
CA ALA A 45 10.00 -7.05 13.05
C ALA A 45 8.67 -7.31 12.30
N TYR A 46 7.74 -7.99 12.96
CA TYR A 46 6.38 -8.22 12.48
C TYR A 46 5.65 -6.90 12.15
N LEU A 47 5.69 -5.92 13.06
CA LEU A 47 5.06 -4.62 12.84
C LEU A 47 5.63 -3.86 11.64
N VAL A 48 6.89 -4.07 11.27
CA VAL A 48 7.48 -3.40 10.10
C VAL A 48 6.74 -3.76 8.83
N ALA A 49 6.37 -5.03 8.62
CA ALA A 49 5.57 -5.47 7.47
C ALA A 49 4.24 -4.70 7.41
N GLY A 50 3.51 -4.65 8.52
CA GLY A 50 2.27 -3.89 8.64
C GLY A 50 2.43 -2.40 8.38
N VAL A 51 3.49 -1.78 8.89
CA VAL A 51 3.78 -0.35 8.68
C VAL A 51 4.15 -0.03 7.25
N VAL A 52 4.86 -0.92 6.55
CA VAL A 52 5.14 -0.79 5.11
C VAL A 52 3.85 -0.83 4.31
N VAL A 53 2.96 -1.78 4.60
CA VAL A 53 1.64 -1.88 3.96
C VAL A 53 0.80 -0.63 4.25
N MET A 54 0.74 -0.19 5.51
CA MET A 54 0.07 1.05 5.93
C MET A 54 0.59 2.27 5.18
N THR A 55 1.93 2.40 5.03
CA THR A 55 2.56 3.48 4.28
C THR A 55 2.14 3.48 2.82
N SER A 56 2.07 2.30 2.20
CA SER A 56 1.61 2.13 0.82
C SER A 56 0.15 2.54 0.64
N VAL A 57 -0.73 2.19 1.59
CA VAL A 57 -2.15 2.59 1.64
C VAL A 57 -2.28 4.12 1.70
N PHE A 58 -1.58 4.77 2.62
CA PHE A 58 -1.58 6.23 2.73
C PHE A 58 -0.99 6.91 1.49
N SER A 59 0.12 6.38 0.97
CA SER A 59 0.76 6.89 -0.24
C SER A 59 -0.20 6.88 -1.44
N ALA A 60 -0.89 5.77 -1.68
CA ALA A 60 -1.87 5.65 -2.76
C ALA A 60 -3.02 6.65 -2.61
N THR A 61 -3.53 6.83 -1.39
CA THR A 61 -4.61 7.77 -1.07
C THR A 61 -4.18 9.22 -1.34
N PHE A 62 -3.03 9.64 -0.82
CA PHE A 62 -2.54 11.01 -1.01
C PHE A 62 -2.07 11.29 -2.44
N SER A 63 -1.48 10.32 -3.11
CA SER A 63 -1.07 10.47 -4.52
C SER A 63 -2.27 10.71 -5.43
N SER A 64 -3.38 10.01 -5.20
CA SER A 64 -4.61 10.17 -5.97
C SER A 64 -5.32 11.50 -5.74
N ALA A 65 -5.07 12.17 -4.61
CA ALA A 65 -5.55 13.53 -4.37
C ALA A 65 -5.00 14.52 -5.42
N SER A 66 -3.84 14.23 -6.02
CA SER A 66 -3.30 15.06 -7.12
C SER A 66 -4.20 15.07 -8.35
N TYR A 67 -4.99 14.02 -8.58
CA TYR A 67 -5.96 13.97 -9.67
C TYR A 67 -7.01 15.06 -9.54
N TYR A 68 -7.55 15.26 -8.34
CA TYR A 68 -8.55 16.30 -8.08
C TYR A 68 -7.97 17.70 -8.20
N LYS A 69 -6.76 17.93 -7.70
CA LYS A 69 -6.07 19.22 -7.87
C LYS A 69 -5.87 19.59 -9.34
N ASP A 70 -5.44 18.63 -10.16
CA ASP A 70 -5.23 18.89 -11.58
C ASP A 70 -6.55 19.05 -12.34
N ARG A 71 -7.63 18.42 -11.88
CA ARG A 71 -8.98 18.63 -12.40
C ARG A 71 -9.47 20.04 -12.09
N ASP A 72 -9.37 20.46 -10.83
CA ASP A 72 -9.91 21.73 -10.35
C ASP A 72 -9.09 22.92 -10.88
N SER A 73 -7.78 22.75 -11.09
CA SER A 73 -6.90 23.77 -11.72
C SER A 73 -6.99 23.84 -13.24
N GLY A 74 -7.78 22.96 -13.88
CA GLY A 74 -7.89 22.90 -15.34
C GLY A 74 -6.70 22.25 -16.06
N ILE A 75 -5.64 21.88 -15.33
CA ILE A 75 -4.45 21.19 -15.89
C ILE A 75 -4.86 19.88 -16.55
N LEU A 76 -5.80 19.15 -15.93
CA LEU A 76 -6.29 17.89 -16.49
C LEU A 76 -6.95 18.10 -17.86
N ARG A 77 -7.69 19.20 -18.06
CA ARG A 77 -8.28 19.56 -19.36
C ARG A 77 -7.21 19.81 -20.40
N MET A 78 -6.18 20.56 -20.04
CA MET A 78 -5.07 20.86 -20.93
C MET A 78 -4.29 19.60 -21.33
N LEU A 79 -4.09 18.68 -20.39
CA LEU A 79 -3.44 17.39 -20.67
C LEU A 79 -4.30 16.48 -21.56
N LEU A 80 -5.62 16.51 -21.40
CA LEU A 80 -6.56 15.72 -22.19
C LEU A 80 -6.82 16.31 -23.59
N SER A 81 -6.59 17.60 -23.80
CA SER A 81 -6.62 18.24 -25.13
C SER A 81 -5.31 18.05 -25.93
N SER A 82 -4.27 17.48 -25.30
CA SER A 82 -3.05 17.10 -26.01
C SER A 82 -3.29 15.90 -26.95
N PRO A 83 -2.44 15.68 -27.96
CA PRO A 83 -2.57 14.55 -28.89
C PRO A 83 -2.44 13.17 -28.21
N ASN A 84 -2.06 13.14 -26.92
CA ASN A 84 -1.95 11.92 -26.14
C ASN A 84 -3.32 11.41 -25.71
N SER A 85 -3.49 10.09 -25.67
CA SER A 85 -4.73 9.50 -25.18
C SER A 85 -4.95 9.78 -23.69
N ALA A 86 -6.21 9.99 -23.27
CA ALA A 86 -6.57 10.15 -21.85
C ALA A 86 -6.04 8.98 -20.99
N ARG A 87 -6.00 7.77 -21.56
CA ARG A 87 -5.46 6.58 -20.90
C ARG A 87 -3.97 6.73 -20.58
N THR A 88 -3.18 7.25 -21.51
CA THR A 88 -1.73 7.47 -21.33
C THR A 88 -1.46 8.49 -20.22
N VAL A 89 -2.24 9.57 -20.16
CA VAL A 89 -2.13 10.58 -19.11
C VAL A 89 -2.45 10.00 -17.74
N LEU A 90 -3.54 9.26 -17.62
CA LEU A 90 -3.96 8.65 -16.36
C LEU A 90 -2.99 7.54 -15.92
N PHE A 91 -2.51 6.73 -16.86
CA PHE A 91 -1.48 5.72 -16.59
C PHE A 91 -0.19 6.36 -16.07
N GLY A 92 0.28 7.43 -16.70
CA GLY A 92 1.47 8.17 -16.23
C GLY A 92 1.31 8.74 -14.83
N LYS A 93 0.11 9.23 -14.49
CA LYS A 93 -0.19 9.71 -13.12
C LYS A 93 -0.20 8.58 -12.12
N SER A 94 -0.82 7.46 -12.45
CA SER A 94 -0.84 6.26 -11.63
C SER A 94 0.59 5.74 -11.38
N LEU A 95 1.41 5.66 -12.43
CA LEU A 95 2.80 5.22 -12.31
C LEU A 95 3.63 6.16 -11.41
N ALA A 96 3.39 7.46 -11.47
CA ALA A 96 4.02 8.41 -10.56
C ALA A 96 3.63 8.13 -9.09
N GLY A 97 2.37 7.79 -8.84
CA GLY A 97 1.89 7.35 -7.52
C GLY A 97 2.56 6.08 -7.05
N VAL A 98 2.70 5.08 -7.93
CA VAL A 98 3.43 3.83 -7.63
C VAL A 98 4.88 4.14 -7.25
N CYS A 99 5.60 4.96 -8.02
CA CYS A 99 6.98 5.32 -7.72
C CYS A 99 7.13 6.00 -6.36
N ILE A 100 6.19 6.88 -5.99
CA ILE A 100 6.19 7.54 -4.69
C ILE A 100 5.94 6.51 -3.58
N GLY A 101 4.95 5.63 -3.73
CA GLY A 101 4.63 4.60 -2.74
C GLY A 101 5.76 3.60 -2.55
N VAL A 102 6.40 3.15 -3.64
CA VAL A 102 7.57 2.28 -3.58
C VAL A 102 8.73 2.95 -2.86
N LEU A 103 9.01 4.22 -3.18
CA LEU A 103 10.05 4.98 -2.50
C LEU A 103 9.76 5.08 -0.99
N GLN A 104 8.54 5.41 -0.61
CA GLN A 104 8.15 5.56 0.80
C GLN A 104 8.20 4.23 1.56
N GLY A 105 7.65 3.15 1.00
CA GLY A 105 7.72 1.82 1.60
C GLY A 105 9.16 1.32 1.77
N SER A 106 10.01 1.56 0.76
CA SER A 106 11.44 1.23 0.83
C SER A 106 12.19 2.06 1.89
N VAL A 107 11.86 3.34 2.03
CA VAL A 107 12.44 4.21 3.07
C VAL A 107 12.03 3.73 4.47
N VAL A 108 10.77 3.33 4.67
CA VAL A 108 10.30 2.77 5.95
C VAL A 108 11.07 1.49 6.29
N LEU A 109 11.21 0.57 5.32
CA LEU A 109 11.98 -0.66 5.51
C LEU A 109 13.44 -0.36 5.88
N LEU A 110 14.06 0.60 5.20
CA LEU A 110 15.44 1.01 5.46
C LEU A 110 15.60 1.67 6.84
N LEU A 111 14.64 2.52 7.23
CA LEU A 111 14.66 3.19 8.53
C LEU A 111 14.40 2.22 9.70
N ALA A 112 13.67 1.14 9.45
CA ALA A 112 13.46 0.09 10.45
C ALA A 112 14.70 -0.80 10.66
N ALA A 113 15.56 -0.95 9.65
CA ALA A 113 16.70 -1.87 9.68
C ALA A 113 17.68 -1.69 10.85
N PRO A 114 17.98 -0.47 11.37
CA PRO A 114 18.84 -0.31 12.55
C PRO A 114 18.18 -0.70 13.87
N PHE A 115 16.84 -0.80 13.92
CA PHE A 115 16.06 -1.02 15.15
C PHE A 115 15.52 -2.44 15.25
N VAL A 116 15.59 -3.22 14.17
CA VAL A 116 15.02 -4.55 14.04
C VAL A 116 16.05 -5.49 13.46
N GLU A 117 16.27 -6.60 14.14
CA GLU A 117 17.06 -7.71 13.61
C GLU A 117 16.19 -8.48 12.63
N PHE A 118 16.37 -8.23 11.34
CA PHE A 118 15.71 -9.01 10.29
C PHE A 118 16.40 -10.36 10.12
N GLU A 119 15.66 -11.40 10.36
CA GLU A 119 16.08 -12.76 10.06
C GLU A 119 15.59 -13.15 8.66
N TRP A 120 16.34 -12.74 7.63
CA TRP A 120 15.98 -12.95 6.24
C TRP A 120 15.92 -14.46 5.90
N GLN A 121 14.73 -15.01 5.75
CA GLN A 121 14.48 -16.43 5.47
C GLN A 121 15.27 -16.95 4.25
N TYR A 122 15.42 -16.13 3.23
CA TYR A 122 16.09 -16.47 1.98
C TYR A 122 17.51 -15.87 1.88
N GLY A 123 18.04 -15.30 2.95
CA GLY A 123 19.24 -14.46 2.93
C GLY A 123 18.92 -13.00 2.57
N VAL A 124 19.85 -12.10 2.87
CA VAL A 124 19.64 -10.64 2.79
C VAL A 124 19.25 -10.17 1.37
N LEU A 125 20.01 -10.58 0.35
CA LEU A 125 19.75 -10.11 -1.02
C LEU A 125 18.42 -10.65 -1.61
N PRO A 126 18.11 -11.96 -1.55
CA PRO A 126 16.83 -12.46 -2.02
C PRO A 126 15.65 -11.93 -1.19
N GLY A 127 15.80 -11.85 0.15
CA GLY A 127 14.76 -11.30 1.03
C GLY A 127 14.42 -9.84 0.71
N LEU A 128 15.42 -8.99 0.51
CA LEU A 128 15.22 -7.62 0.01
C LEU A 128 14.54 -7.61 -1.36
N GLY A 129 14.90 -8.53 -2.26
CA GLY A 129 14.26 -8.68 -3.56
C GLY A 129 12.77 -8.99 -3.44
N VAL A 130 12.40 -9.93 -2.57
CA VAL A 130 11.01 -10.29 -2.27
C VAL A 130 10.27 -9.09 -1.68
N ALA A 131 10.83 -8.43 -0.67
CA ALA A 131 10.21 -7.28 -0.03
C ALA A 131 9.97 -6.13 -1.03
N LEU A 132 10.95 -5.79 -1.85
CA LEU A 132 10.80 -4.75 -2.88
C LEU A 132 9.77 -5.14 -3.94
N ALA A 133 9.75 -6.38 -4.40
CA ALA A 133 8.78 -6.87 -5.37
C ALA A 133 7.35 -6.80 -4.78
N THR A 134 7.17 -7.18 -3.52
CA THR A 134 5.90 -7.05 -2.81
C THR A 134 5.45 -5.59 -2.71
N ILE A 135 6.35 -4.68 -2.31
CA ILE A 135 6.05 -3.24 -2.24
C ILE A 135 5.64 -2.70 -3.61
N VAL A 136 6.31 -3.11 -4.68
CA VAL A 136 5.97 -2.69 -6.05
C VAL A 136 4.57 -3.19 -6.44
N LEU A 137 4.29 -4.48 -6.30
CA LEU A 137 3.00 -5.08 -6.65
C LEU A 137 1.85 -4.48 -5.83
N LEU A 138 2.05 -4.31 -4.53
CA LEU A 138 1.09 -3.67 -3.64
C LEU A 138 0.77 -2.24 -4.09
N ASN A 139 1.78 -1.43 -4.39
CA ASN A 139 1.58 -0.04 -4.83
C ASN A 139 0.94 0.03 -6.22
N ILE A 140 1.22 -0.91 -7.13
CA ILE A 140 0.51 -1.03 -8.40
C ILE A 140 -0.97 -1.31 -8.13
N MET A 141 -1.30 -2.30 -7.32
CA MET A 141 -2.67 -2.64 -6.97
C MET A 141 -3.42 -1.47 -6.33
N LEU A 142 -2.84 -0.85 -5.29
CA LEU A 142 -3.46 0.27 -4.57
C LEU A 142 -3.63 1.51 -5.45
N SER A 143 -2.66 1.83 -6.30
CA SER A 143 -2.74 2.95 -7.24
C SER A 143 -3.85 2.72 -8.28
N GLY A 144 -4.00 1.51 -8.79
CA GLY A 144 -5.10 1.13 -9.67
C GLY A 144 -6.47 1.25 -9.00
N LEU A 145 -6.59 0.76 -7.75
CA LEU A 145 -7.81 0.87 -6.95
C LEU A 145 -8.17 2.34 -6.71
N ALA A 146 -7.22 3.14 -6.26
CA ALA A 146 -7.41 4.56 -6.01
C ALA A 146 -7.84 5.32 -7.27
N GLN A 147 -7.26 4.98 -8.44
CA GLN A 147 -7.66 5.57 -9.71
C GLN A 147 -9.08 5.13 -10.13
N ALA A 148 -9.43 3.86 -9.95
CA ALA A 148 -10.77 3.37 -10.23
C ALA A 148 -11.84 4.06 -9.37
N LEU A 149 -11.54 4.34 -8.11
CA LEU A 149 -12.41 5.10 -7.20
C LEU A 149 -12.44 6.59 -7.54
N ALA A 150 -11.30 7.20 -7.85
CA ALA A 150 -11.22 8.62 -8.23
C ALA A 150 -12.03 8.94 -9.50
N SER A 151 -12.18 7.96 -10.40
CA SER A 151 -13.01 8.14 -11.60
C SER A 151 -14.52 8.15 -11.32
N ARG A 152 -14.96 7.75 -10.14
CA ARG A 152 -16.38 7.65 -9.75
C ARG A 152 -16.83 8.69 -8.72
N VAL A 153 -15.88 9.21 -7.96
CA VAL A 153 -16.17 10.18 -6.90
C VAL A 153 -15.87 11.58 -7.41
N GLU A 154 -16.83 12.47 -7.27
CA GLU A 154 -16.73 13.82 -7.83
C GLU A 154 -15.86 14.75 -6.98
N THR A 155 -15.81 14.57 -5.67
CA THR A 155 -15.10 15.47 -4.76
C THR A 155 -13.90 14.80 -4.11
N MET A 156 -12.85 15.58 -3.86
CA MET A 156 -11.66 15.12 -3.14
C MET A 156 -12.01 14.61 -1.73
N GLN A 157 -12.96 15.28 -1.05
CA GLN A 157 -13.40 14.90 0.29
C GLN A 157 -14.13 13.55 0.26
N GLY A 158 -15.05 13.37 -0.69
CA GLY A 158 -15.77 12.11 -0.89
C GLY A 158 -14.81 10.97 -1.23
N PHE A 159 -13.78 11.24 -2.04
CA PHE A 159 -12.73 10.25 -2.35
C PHE A 159 -11.97 9.81 -1.09
N HIS A 160 -11.51 10.76 -0.27
CA HIS A 160 -10.83 10.41 0.98
C HIS A 160 -11.73 9.63 1.94
N LEU A 161 -13.02 9.98 2.02
CA LEU A 161 -13.99 9.25 2.83
C LEU A 161 -14.14 7.80 2.37
N VAL A 162 -14.36 7.59 1.07
CA VAL A 162 -14.53 6.24 0.49
C VAL A 162 -13.25 5.42 0.62
N MET A 163 -12.08 6.02 0.34
CA MET A 163 -10.80 5.34 0.48
C MET A 163 -10.54 4.92 1.93
N ASN A 164 -10.75 5.82 2.87
CA ASN A 164 -10.56 5.50 4.28
C ASN A 164 -11.54 4.41 4.75
N LEU A 165 -12.82 4.53 4.39
CA LEU A 165 -13.84 3.54 4.74
C LEU A 165 -13.54 2.15 4.15
N ALA A 166 -12.94 2.08 2.97
CA ALA A 166 -12.55 0.82 2.34
C ALA A 166 -11.23 0.28 2.87
N LEU A 167 -10.18 1.14 2.95
CA LEU A 167 -8.82 0.70 3.23
C LEU A 167 -8.54 0.48 4.73
N PHE A 168 -9.18 1.21 5.64
CA PHE A 168 -8.99 1.00 7.07
C PHE A 168 -9.44 -0.40 7.53
N PRO A 169 -10.65 -0.89 7.22
CA PRO A 169 -11.01 -2.26 7.55
C PRO A 169 -10.09 -3.28 6.88
N LEU A 170 -9.74 -3.08 5.61
CA LEU A 170 -8.80 -3.96 4.93
C LEU A 170 -7.44 -4.02 5.64
N LEU A 171 -6.93 -2.88 6.10
CA LEU A 171 -5.66 -2.81 6.83
C LEU A 171 -5.74 -3.53 8.18
N PHE A 172 -6.84 -3.32 8.94
CA PHE A 172 -7.01 -3.97 10.25
C PHE A 172 -7.18 -5.50 10.15
N PHE A 173 -7.89 -5.97 9.12
CA PHE A 173 -8.10 -7.42 8.91
C PHE A 173 -7.00 -8.06 8.05
N SER A 174 -5.91 -7.35 7.75
CA SER A 174 -4.83 -7.89 6.92
C SER A 174 -3.78 -8.70 7.67
N GLY A 175 -3.82 -8.72 8.98
CA GLY A 175 -2.71 -9.24 9.77
C GLY A 175 -1.63 -8.20 10.08
N ALA A 176 -1.70 -6.99 9.56
CA ALA A 176 -0.67 -5.95 9.71
C ALA A 176 -0.32 -5.57 11.17
N PHE A 177 -1.23 -5.77 12.11
CA PHE A 177 -1.07 -5.40 13.52
C PHE A 177 -1.15 -6.59 14.47
N PHE A 178 -1.82 -7.65 14.06
CA PHE A 178 -2.03 -8.85 14.88
C PHE A 178 -1.90 -10.09 13.99
N PRO A 179 -1.16 -11.14 14.43
CA PRO A 179 -1.06 -12.39 13.69
C PRO A 179 -2.44 -12.96 13.37
N VAL A 180 -2.60 -13.43 12.14
CA VAL A 180 -3.86 -14.02 11.67
C VAL A 180 -4.06 -15.41 12.24
N ASP A 181 -2.98 -16.06 12.67
CA ASP A 181 -2.99 -17.35 13.32
C ASP A 181 -3.74 -17.28 14.65
N ASN A 182 -4.67 -18.19 14.87
CA ASN A 182 -5.52 -18.26 16.05
C ASN A 182 -6.66 -17.22 16.14
N LEU A 183 -7.01 -16.57 15.03
CA LEU A 183 -8.22 -15.75 14.98
C LEU A 183 -9.50 -16.62 14.94
N PRO A 184 -10.63 -16.11 15.44
CA PRO A 184 -11.93 -16.73 15.21
C PRO A 184 -12.19 -16.95 13.72
N MET A 185 -12.82 -18.05 13.34
CA MET A 185 -13.04 -18.47 11.95
C MET A 185 -13.57 -17.36 11.02
N TRP A 186 -14.44 -16.49 11.52
CA TRP A 186 -14.99 -15.39 10.73
C TRP A 186 -13.94 -14.32 10.38
N LEU A 187 -12.98 -14.04 11.28
CA LEU A 187 -11.86 -13.13 11.03
C LEU A 187 -10.84 -13.74 10.07
N GLU A 188 -10.58 -15.03 10.22
CA GLU A 188 -9.70 -15.77 9.30
C GLU A 188 -10.24 -15.73 7.86
N VAL A 189 -11.55 -15.91 7.68
CA VAL A 189 -12.18 -15.78 6.35
C VAL A 189 -12.02 -14.38 5.79
N LEU A 190 -12.19 -13.34 6.62
CA LEU A 190 -11.98 -11.96 6.18
C LEU A 190 -10.51 -11.70 5.77
N ALA A 191 -9.55 -12.23 6.54
CA ALA A 191 -8.14 -12.13 6.20
C ALA A 191 -7.81 -12.86 4.88
N ARG A 192 -8.38 -14.03 4.63
CA ARG A 192 -8.19 -14.80 3.38
C ARG A 192 -8.74 -14.10 2.14
N ILE A 193 -9.79 -13.31 2.25
CA ILE A 193 -10.37 -12.53 1.14
C ILE A 193 -9.65 -11.20 0.96
N ASN A 194 -8.93 -10.74 1.97
CA ASN A 194 -8.30 -9.44 1.99
C ASN A 194 -7.02 -9.39 1.15
N PRO A 195 -6.95 -8.55 0.12
CA PRO A 195 -5.75 -8.45 -0.71
C PRO A 195 -4.51 -7.93 0.03
N LEU A 196 -4.68 -7.16 1.11
CA LEU A 196 -3.56 -6.65 1.89
C LEU A 196 -2.89 -7.74 2.73
N SER A 197 -3.62 -8.80 3.10
CA SER A 197 -3.07 -9.93 3.85
C SER A 197 -1.95 -10.63 3.10
N TYR A 198 -2.08 -10.79 1.79
CA TYR A 198 -1.05 -11.38 0.94
C TYR A 198 0.21 -10.52 0.84
N ALA A 199 0.07 -9.21 0.95
CA ALA A 199 1.24 -8.32 0.98
C ALA A 199 1.93 -8.32 2.35
N VAL A 200 1.17 -8.40 3.44
CA VAL A 200 1.71 -8.55 4.80
C VAL A 200 2.46 -9.87 4.90
N ASP A 201 1.81 -10.98 4.51
CA ASP A 201 2.38 -12.33 4.55
C ASP A 201 3.69 -12.44 3.76
N ALA A 202 3.72 -11.93 2.52
CA ALA A 202 4.93 -11.93 1.70
C ALA A 202 6.07 -11.09 2.31
N LEU A 203 5.76 -9.98 2.99
CA LEU A 203 6.76 -9.16 3.68
C LEU A 203 7.28 -9.84 4.95
N GLU A 204 6.40 -10.51 5.69
CA GLU A 204 6.76 -11.30 6.86
C GLU A 204 7.65 -12.47 6.48
N LEU A 205 7.27 -13.25 5.45
CA LEU A 205 8.07 -14.34 4.90
C LEU A 205 9.45 -13.87 4.40
N ALA A 206 9.55 -12.64 3.90
CA ALA A 206 10.83 -12.09 3.46
C ALA A 206 11.75 -11.74 4.63
N ALA A 207 11.20 -11.12 5.68
CA ALA A 207 11.95 -10.44 6.74
C ALA A 207 12.07 -11.27 8.03
N TYR A 208 11.39 -12.42 8.12
CA TYR A 208 11.19 -13.14 9.37
C TYR A 208 11.40 -14.65 9.20
N ALA A 209 12.49 -15.19 9.75
CA ALA A 209 12.92 -16.57 9.53
C ALA A 209 12.44 -17.58 10.60
N ASP A 210 11.47 -17.25 11.43
CA ASP A 210 11.04 -18.07 12.58
C ASP A 210 10.40 -19.43 12.20
N GLY A 211 10.57 -19.88 10.95
CA GLY A 211 10.17 -21.21 10.49
C GLY A 211 8.65 -21.43 10.42
N THR A 212 7.86 -20.47 10.80
CA THR A 212 6.42 -20.48 10.53
C THR A 212 6.25 -20.16 9.05
N ALA A 213 5.87 -21.17 8.27
CA ALA A 213 5.38 -20.90 6.92
C ALA A 213 4.35 -19.77 7.02
N GLY A 214 4.50 -18.74 6.19
CA GLY A 214 3.50 -17.68 6.12
C GLY A 214 2.11 -18.28 5.94
N PHE A 215 1.10 -17.52 6.25
CA PHE A 215 -0.30 -17.99 6.25
C PHE A 215 -0.76 -18.56 4.90
N PHE A 216 -0.21 -18.03 3.79
CA PHE A 216 -0.54 -18.46 2.43
C PHE A 216 0.65 -19.08 1.68
N GLY A 217 1.84 -18.58 1.91
CA GLY A 217 3.06 -18.91 1.18
C GLY A 217 3.32 -18.02 -0.02
N LEU A 218 4.60 -17.70 -0.21
CA LEU A 218 5.12 -16.69 -1.12
C LEU A 218 4.60 -16.79 -2.57
N ALA A 219 4.45 -18.02 -3.11
CA ALA A 219 3.97 -18.22 -4.48
C ALA A 219 2.50 -17.80 -4.63
N VAL A 220 1.67 -18.08 -3.61
CA VAL A 220 0.25 -17.70 -3.60
C VAL A 220 0.13 -16.18 -3.45
N ASP A 221 0.91 -15.58 -2.57
CA ASP A 221 0.92 -14.14 -2.33
C ASP A 221 1.22 -13.37 -3.60
N PHE A 222 2.31 -13.72 -4.28
CA PHE A 222 2.69 -13.09 -5.54
C PHE A 222 1.66 -13.32 -6.64
N ALA A 223 1.08 -14.53 -6.74
CA ALA A 223 0.05 -14.84 -7.74
C ALA A 223 -1.20 -13.96 -7.50
N VAL A 224 -1.69 -13.91 -6.26
CA VAL A 224 -2.89 -13.13 -5.91
C VAL A 224 -2.63 -11.63 -6.10
N LEU A 225 -1.51 -11.09 -5.60
CA LEU A 225 -1.17 -9.69 -5.76
C LEU A 225 -1.03 -9.30 -7.23
N THR A 226 -0.40 -10.15 -8.05
CA THR A 226 -0.23 -9.90 -9.49
C THR A 226 -1.58 -9.91 -10.23
N VAL A 227 -2.42 -10.91 -9.96
CA VAL A 227 -3.75 -11.02 -10.58
C VAL A 227 -4.63 -9.84 -10.18
N LEU A 228 -4.65 -9.47 -8.91
CA LEU A 228 -5.43 -8.33 -8.42
C LEU A 228 -4.89 -7.00 -8.97
N ALA A 229 -3.58 -6.81 -9.00
CA ALA A 229 -2.97 -5.62 -9.59
C ALA A 229 -3.36 -5.49 -11.07
N ALA A 230 -3.24 -6.57 -11.84
CA ALA A 230 -3.63 -6.59 -13.25
C ALA A 230 -5.13 -6.34 -13.44
N ALA A 231 -5.99 -6.98 -12.65
CA ALA A 231 -7.44 -6.84 -12.72
C ALA A 231 -7.89 -5.40 -12.40
N VAL A 232 -7.38 -4.81 -11.32
CA VAL A 232 -7.75 -3.44 -10.90
C VAL A 232 -7.25 -2.41 -11.91
N TYR A 233 -6.05 -2.59 -12.46
CA TYR A 233 -5.53 -1.74 -13.53
C TYR A 233 -6.34 -1.88 -14.82
N ALA A 234 -6.65 -3.09 -15.25
CA ALA A 234 -7.48 -3.34 -16.43
C ALA A 234 -8.87 -2.69 -16.26
N LEU A 235 -9.50 -2.83 -15.10
CA LEU A 235 -10.79 -2.20 -14.79
C LEU A 235 -10.68 -0.67 -14.74
N GLY A 236 -9.62 -0.12 -14.18
CA GLY A 236 -9.36 1.32 -14.14
C GLY A 236 -9.17 1.91 -15.54
N LEU A 237 -8.42 1.23 -16.40
CA LEU A 237 -8.18 1.67 -17.78
C LEU A 237 -9.40 1.46 -18.69
N ALA A 238 -10.15 0.35 -18.52
CA ALA A 238 -11.34 0.07 -19.32
C ALA A 238 -12.47 1.07 -19.05
N ARG A 239 -12.55 1.58 -17.83
CA ARG A 239 -13.59 2.51 -17.36
C ARG A 239 -13.15 3.98 -17.35
N THR A 240 -12.03 4.30 -17.97
CA THR A 240 -11.69 5.71 -18.23
C THR A 240 -12.86 6.29 -19.01
N PRO A 241 -13.63 7.25 -18.47
CA PRO A 241 -14.69 7.86 -19.24
C PRO A 241 -14.06 8.34 -20.54
N ARG A 242 -14.68 8.06 -21.66
CA ARG A 242 -14.51 8.92 -22.81
C ARG A 242 -14.99 10.27 -22.29
N LEU A 243 -14.05 11.10 -21.86
CA LEU A 243 -14.34 12.48 -21.49
C LEU A 243 -14.75 13.20 -22.78
N THR A 244 -15.90 12.76 -23.33
CA THR A 244 -16.66 13.53 -24.29
C THR A 244 -17.21 14.69 -23.49
N TRP A 245 -16.54 15.78 -23.61
CA TRP A 245 -16.94 17.03 -23.02
C TRP A 245 -18.32 17.41 -23.55
N SER A 246 -19.40 17.12 -22.82
CA SER A 246 -20.66 17.82 -23.01
C SER A 246 -20.47 19.19 -22.37
N GLY A 247 -20.16 20.19 -23.20
CA GLY A 247 -20.13 21.58 -22.77
C GLY A 247 -21.48 21.95 -22.14
N LYS A 248 -21.47 22.22 -20.86
CA LYS A 248 -22.42 23.09 -20.16
C LYS A 248 -21.61 24.06 -19.33
#